data_0b7f06c62033a79a008aa1fe96a498be
#
_entry.id   0b7f06c62033a79a008aa1fe96a498be
#
_cell.length_a   1.000
_cell.length_b   1.000
_cell.length_c   1.000
_cell.angle_alpha   90.00
_cell.angle_beta   90.00
_cell.angle_gamma   90.00
#
_symmetry.space_group_name_H-M   'P 1'
#
loop_
_entity.id
_entity.type
_entity.pdbx_description
1 polymer ?
#
loop_
_entity_poly.entity_id
_entity_poly.type
_entity_poly.pdbx_seq_one_letter_code
_entity_poly.pdbx_strand_id
1 'polypeptide(L)'
;CTFCVIPKIKGGLRSAPAGMLVKEAQRLAAAGAKELVLVGQDTTAWGEDLRMPVGSGLPGLLEMVSEAVPGAWLRLMYAYPSRVSPQLIETMARLANVIPYLDVPLQHGSEAVLRRMKRPSNLDNVLRSIEDLRSAMPEIVLRTSFIAGFPGETEAEFKELLDFARAIRFDHAGCFTYSRQ
;
A
#
# COMPACT_ATOMS: atom_id res chain seq x y z
N CYS A 1 8.49 -5.40 11.21
CA CYS A 1 9.65 -4.70 10.62
C CYS A 1 10.64 -4.34 11.72
N THR A 2 11.94 -4.53 11.47
CA THR A 2 12.99 -4.33 12.49
C THR A 2 13.40 -2.88 12.70
N PHE A 3 13.05 -2.00 11.76
CA PHE A 3 13.43 -0.59 11.75
C PHE A 3 12.28 0.35 12.13
N CYS A 4 11.09 -0.17 12.41
CA CYS A 4 9.91 0.66 12.64
C CYS A 4 9.51 0.65 14.13
N VAL A 5 9.45 1.83 14.73
CA VAL A 5 9.03 2.03 16.13
C VAL A 5 7.50 2.08 16.28
N ILE A 6 6.75 2.24 15.19
CA ILE A 6 5.30 2.44 15.19
C ILE A 6 4.53 1.37 15.99
N PRO A 7 4.83 0.05 15.88
CA PRO A 7 4.12 -0.94 16.68
C PRO A 7 4.27 -0.75 18.20
N LYS A 8 5.39 -0.16 18.64
CA LYS A 8 5.60 0.17 20.06
C LYS A 8 4.82 1.41 20.50
N ILE A 9 4.61 2.36 19.59
CA ILE A 9 3.92 3.63 19.87
C ILE A 9 2.41 3.49 19.73
N LYS A 10 1.94 2.82 18.66
CA LYS A 10 0.51 2.72 18.29
C LYS A 10 -0.15 1.41 18.77
N GLY A 11 0.64 0.39 19.12
CA GLY A 11 0.12 -0.93 19.47
C GLY A 11 -0.29 -1.77 18.27
N GLY A 12 -1.20 -2.71 18.48
CA GLY A 12 -1.71 -3.59 17.43
C GLY A 12 -2.66 -2.90 16.46
N LEU A 13 -3.03 -3.65 15.41
CA LEU A 13 -4.00 -3.21 14.42
C LEU A 13 -5.33 -2.82 15.08
N ARG A 14 -5.84 -1.65 14.71
CA ARG A 14 -7.17 -1.16 15.09
C ARG A 14 -7.83 -0.50 13.89
N SER A 15 -8.76 -1.22 13.30
CA SER A 15 -9.55 -0.72 12.17
C SER A 15 -10.75 0.09 12.67
N ALA A 16 -10.98 1.24 12.06
CA ALA A 16 -12.23 1.94 12.27
C ALA A 16 -13.38 1.18 11.58
N PRO A 17 -14.57 1.09 12.20
CA PRO A 17 -15.73 0.42 11.60
C PRO A 17 -16.12 1.04 10.26
N ALA A 18 -16.51 0.20 9.28
CA ALA A 18 -16.88 0.65 7.94
C ALA A 18 -17.93 1.77 7.94
N GLY A 19 -19.01 1.61 8.71
CA GLY A 19 -20.07 2.62 8.79
C GLY A 19 -19.59 3.98 9.34
N MET A 20 -18.54 3.99 10.16
CA MET A 20 -17.92 5.22 10.63
C MET A 20 -17.12 5.90 9.51
N LEU A 21 -16.33 5.11 8.76
CA LEU A 21 -15.54 5.61 7.63
C LEU A 21 -16.44 6.13 6.49
N VAL A 22 -17.53 5.42 6.19
CA VAL A 22 -18.51 5.86 5.18
C VAL A 22 -19.16 7.20 5.58
N LYS A 23 -19.59 7.35 6.84
CA LYS A 23 -20.16 8.61 7.35
C LYS A 23 -19.15 9.75 7.29
N GLU A 24 -17.90 9.48 7.62
CA GLU A 24 -16.85 10.50 7.54
C GLU A 24 -16.57 10.91 6.09
N ALA A 25 -16.52 9.94 5.16
CA ALA A 25 -16.38 10.22 3.74
C ALA A 25 -17.52 11.11 3.22
N GLN A 26 -18.77 10.79 3.56
CA GLN A 26 -19.94 11.60 3.20
C GLN A 26 -19.86 13.01 3.77
N ARG A 27 -19.46 13.15 5.04
CA ARG A 27 -19.28 14.45 5.69
C ARG A 27 -18.24 15.31 4.97
N LEU A 28 -17.09 14.73 4.62
CA LEU A 28 -16.01 15.42 3.91
C LEU A 28 -16.44 15.82 2.49
N ALA A 29 -17.10 14.93 1.76
CA ALA A 29 -17.60 15.21 0.42
C ALA A 29 -18.66 16.33 0.45
N ALA A 30 -19.58 16.32 1.42
CA ALA A 30 -20.57 17.38 1.63
C ALA A 30 -19.92 18.73 1.98
N ALA A 31 -18.76 18.70 2.64
CA ALA A 31 -17.94 19.89 2.91
C ALA A 31 -17.12 20.38 1.70
N GLY A 32 -17.26 19.72 0.54
CA GLY A 32 -16.62 20.12 -0.72
C GLY A 32 -15.31 19.41 -1.06
N ALA A 33 -14.91 18.39 -0.29
CA ALA A 33 -13.73 17.60 -0.63
C ALA A 33 -13.91 16.90 -1.98
N LYS A 34 -12.92 17.02 -2.87
CA LYS A 34 -12.91 16.40 -4.21
C LYS A 34 -12.10 15.11 -4.27
N GLU A 35 -11.22 14.92 -3.32
CA GLU A 35 -10.42 13.71 -3.16
C GLU A 35 -10.40 13.30 -1.69
N LEU A 36 -10.60 12.01 -1.44
CA LEU A 36 -10.49 11.38 -0.14
C LEU A 36 -9.32 10.39 -0.17
N VAL A 37 -8.36 10.59 0.71
CA VAL A 37 -7.18 9.73 0.81
C VAL A 37 -7.38 8.75 1.96
N LEU A 38 -7.43 7.46 1.63
CA LEU A 38 -7.48 6.39 2.62
C LEU A 38 -6.07 6.13 3.16
N VAL A 39 -5.88 6.36 4.44
CA VAL A 39 -4.57 6.24 5.09
C VAL A 39 -4.61 5.32 6.30
N GLY A 40 -3.51 4.65 6.56
CA GLY A 40 -3.29 3.80 7.72
C GLY A 40 -1.82 3.39 7.80
N GLN A 41 -1.43 2.59 8.78
CA GLN A 41 -0.08 2.00 8.83
C GLN A 41 0.10 0.91 7.76
N ASP A 42 -0.97 0.19 7.51
CA ASP A 42 -1.16 -0.80 6.46
C ASP A 42 -2.65 -0.80 6.13
N THR A 43 -3.03 -0.11 5.06
CA THR A 43 -4.43 0.00 4.65
C THR A 43 -4.98 -1.33 4.16
N THR A 44 -4.12 -2.20 3.61
CA THR A 44 -4.51 -3.52 3.12
C THR A 44 -4.86 -4.51 4.25
N ALA A 45 -4.46 -4.22 5.50
CA ALA A 45 -4.84 -5.00 6.68
C ALA A 45 -6.17 -4.56 7.29
N TRP A 46 -6.84 -3.52 6.72
CA TRP A 46 -8.10 -3.04 7.29
C TRP A 46 -9.15 -4.16 7.39
N GLY A 47 -9.77 -4.26 8.54
CA GLY A 47 -10.84 -5.22 8.82
C GLY A 47 -10.37 -6.56 9.37
N GLU A 48 -9.06 -6.90 9.37
CA GLU A 48 -8.57 -8.17 9.91
C GLU A 48 -8.90 -8.34 11.41
N ASP A 49 -8.93 -7.23 12.15
CA ASP A 49 -9.27 -7.21 13.60
C ASP A 49 -10.79 -7.10 13.86
N LEU A 50 -11.61 -6.84 12.85
CA LEU A 50 -13.06 -6.66 12.98
C LEU A 50 -13.87 -7.95 12.82
N ARG A 51 -13.22 -9.11 12.68
CA ARG A 51 -13.87 -10.42 12.42
C ARG A 51 -14.87 -10.36 11.25
N MET A 52 -14.51 -9.65 10.20
CA MET A 52 -15.35 -9.52 9.00
C MET A 52 -15.37 -10.85 8.21
N PRO A 53 -16.40 -11.08 7.39
CA PRO A 53 -16.42 -12.22 6.48
C PRO A 53 -15.19 -12.23 5.57
N VAL A 54 -14.74 -13.44 5.19
CA VAL A 54 -13.62 -13.62 4.26
C VAL A 54 -13.91 -12.87 2.96
N GLY A 55 -12.96 -12.09 2.48
CA GLY A 55 -13.08 -11.33 1.23
C GLY A 55 -13.76 -9.96 1.35
N SER A 56 -14.26 -9.58 2.53
CA SER A 56 -14.91 -8.26 2.71
C SER A 56 -13.93 -7.13 3.08
N GLY A 57 -12.69 -7.41 3.48
CA GLY A 57 -11.69 -6.43 3.93
C GLY A 57 -11.64 -5.10 3.15
N LEU A 58 -10.46 -4.63 2.81
CA LEU A 58 -10.30 -3.36 2.09
C LEU A 58 -11.09 -3.26 0.77
N PRO A 59 -11.20 -4.33 -0.08
CA PRO A 59 -12.04 -4.25 -1.29
C PRO A 59 -13.50 -3.87 -0.98
N GLY A 60 -14.13 -4.52 -0.01
CA GLY A 60 -15.50 -4.21 0.39
C GLY A 60 -15.65 -2.80 0.99
N LEU A 61 -14.63 -2.30 1.72
CA LEU A 61 -14.62 -0.92 2.19
C LEU A 61 -14.57 0.07 1.01
N LEU A 62 -13.73 -0.19 0.00
CA LEU A 62 -13.64 0.66 -1.18
C LEU A 62 -14.99 0.74 -1.91
N GLU A 63 -15.69 -0.39 -2.05
CA GLU A 63 -17.04 -0.43 -2.64
C GLU A 63 -18.02 0.45 -1.86
N MET A 64 -18.10 0.26 -0.55
CA MET A 64 -19.03 1.03 0.31
C MET A 64 -18.73 2.54 0.27
N VAL A 65 -17.45 2.92 0.32
CA VAL A 65 -17.07 4.34 0.28
C VAL A 65 -17.29 4.90 -1.13
N SER A 66 -16.93 4.18 -2.18
CA SER A 66 -17.15 4.58 -3.57
C SER A 66 -18.63 4.86 -3.87
N GLU A 67 -19.52 3.98 -3.44
CA GLU A 67 -20.97 4.14 -3.58
C GLU A 67 -21.49 5.36 -2.80
N ALA A 68 -20.95 5.57 -1.59
CA ALA A 68 -21.39 6.67 -0.71
C ALA A 68 -20.97 8.06 -1.19
N VAL A 69 -19.88 8.16 -1.98
CA VAL A 69 -19.31 9.44 -2.44
C VAL A 69 -18.89 9.40 -3.93
N PRO A 70 -19.83 9.14 -4.86
CA PRO A 70 -19.49 8.93 -6.27
C PRO A 70 -18.87 10.16 -6.95
N GLY A 71 -19.01 11.35 -6.38
CA GLY A 71 -18.45 12.60 -6.90
C GLY A 71 -17.07 12.97 -6.34
N ALA A 72 -16.48 12.13 -5.49
CA ALA A 72 -15.15 12.34 -4.92
C ALA A 72 -14.19 11.23 -5.36
N TRP A 73 -12.94 11.58 -5.66
CA TRP A 73 -11.88 10.62 -5.94
C TRP A 73 -11.44 9.92 -4.65
N LEU A 74 -11.13 8.64 -4.77
CA LEU A 74 -10.61 7.82 -3.68
C LEU A 74 -9.16 7.42 -4.00
N ARG A 75 -8.23 7.82 -3.15
CA ARG A 75 -6.81 7.44 -3.24
C ARG A 75 -6.43 6.47 -2.14
N LEU A 76 -5.77 5.38 -2.52
CA LEU A 76 -5.27 4.39 -1.58
C LEU A 76 -3.78 4.59 -1.33
N MET A 77 -3.40 4.71 -0.05
CA MET A 77 -2.02 4.87 0.39
C MET A 77 -1.60 3.72 1.31
N TYR A 78 -0.28 3.47 1.38
CA TYR A 78 0.34 2.53 2.34
C TYR A 78 -0.17 1.09 2.24
N ALA A 79 -0.21 0.56 1.02
CA ALA A 79 -0.50 -0.86 0.79
C ALA A 79 0.71 -1.73 1.17
N TYR A 80 0.46 -2.85 1.84
CA TYR A 80 1.51 -3.80 2.17
C TYR A 80 1.74 -4.76 0.98
N PRO A 81 2.98 -4.94 0.49
CA PRO A 81 3.23 -5.63 -0.78
C PRO A 81 2.59 -7.02 -0.90
N SER A 82 2.66 -7.84 0.16
CA SER A 82 2.11 -9.21 0.12
C SER A 82 0.59 -9.28 0.30
N ARG A 83 -0.09 -8.14 0.46
CA ARG A 83 -1.54 -8.04 0.61
C ARG A 83 -2.25 -7.38 -0.58
N VAL A 84 -1.50 -7.02 -1.61
CA VAL A 84 -2.08 -6.58 -2.89
C VAL A 84 -2.64 -7.81 -3.58
N SER A 85 -3.92 -8.10 -3.31
CA SER A 85 -4.61 -9.30 -3.81
C SER A 85 -5.25 -9.06 -5.17
N PRO A 86 -5.50 -10.13 -5.96
CA PRO A 86 -6.25 -10.00 -7.22
C PRO A 86 -7.61 -9.33 -7.03
N GLN A 87 -8.31 -9.61 -5.93
CA GLN A 87 -9.58 -8.98 -5.60
C GLN A 87 -9.44 -7.46 -5.38
N LEU A 88 -8.37 -7.02 -4.72
CA LEU A 88 -8.12 -5.58 -4.54
C LEU A 88 -7.85 -4.91 -5.90
N ILE A 89 -7.05 -5.54 -6.75
CA ILE A 89 -6.73 -5.06 -8.11
C ILE A 89 -8.01 -4.92 -8.94
N GLU A 90 -8.85 -5.96 -8.97
CA GLU A 90 -10.12 -5.96 -9.68
C GLU A 90 -11.07 -4.87 -9.15
N THR A 91 -11.15 -4.73 -7.83
CA THR A 91 -12.00 -3.71 -7.21
C THR A 91 -11.54 -2.30 -7.57
N MET A 92 -10.24 -2.03 -7.52
CA MET A 92 -9.69 -0.73 -7.93
C MET A 92 -9.95 -0.44 -9.40
N ALA A 93 -9.74 -1.41 -10.29
CA ALA A 93 -9.95 -1.25 -11.73
C ALA A 93 -11.44 -1.02 -12.09
N ARG A 94 -12.37 -1.59 -11.33
CA ARG A 94 -13.80 -1.51 -11.58
C ARG A 94 -14.45 -0.22 -11.08
N LEU A 95 -13.96 0.35 -10.00
CA LEU A 95 -14.58 1.51 -9.35
C LEU A 95 -14.08 2.81 -10.00
N ALA A 96 -14.96 3.49 -10.74
CA ALA A 96 -14.62 4.65 -11.56
C ALA A 96 -14.05 5.86 -10.79
N ASN A 97 -14.34 5.98 -9.50
CA ASN A 97 -13.84 7.05 -8.65
C ASN A 97 -12.66 6.64 -7.76
N VAL A 98 -12.23 5.38 -7.81
CA VAL A 98 -10.94 4.95 -7.25
C VAL A 98 -9.86 5.29 -8.28
N ILE A 99 -8.98 6.21 -7.94
CA ILE A 99 -7.94 6.62 -8.87
C ILE A 99 -6.91 5.51 -9.08
N PRO A 100 -6.38 5.33 -10.30
CA PRO A 100 -5.36 4.33 -10.60
C PRO A 100 -4.01 4.76 -10.01
N TYR A 101 -3.90 4.69 -8.71
CA TYR A 101 -2.72 5.06 -7.93
C TYR A 101 -2.56 4.11 -6.76
N LEU A 102 -1.36 3.59 -6.55
CA LEU A 102 -1.07 2.75 -5.38
C LEU A 102 0.32 3.06 -4.81
N ASP A 103 0.35 3.36 -3.51
CA ASP A 103 1.59 3.50 -2.76
C ASP A 103 1.91 2.19 -2.04
N VAL A 104 3.00 1.54 -2.49
CA VAL A 104 3.47 0.24 -1.98
C VAL A 104 4.92 0.38 -1.51
N PRO A 105 5.16 0.72 -0.23
CA PRO A 105 6.52 0.85 0.30
C PRO A 105 7.24 -0.50 0.34
N LEU A 106 8.11 -0.78 -0.63
CA LEU A 106 8.85 -2.06 -0.74
C LEU A 106 10.04 -2.13 0.22
N GLN A 107 10.66 -1.01 0.48
CA GLN A 107 11.80 -0.77 1.37
C GLN A 107 13.16 -1.17 0.80
N HIS A 108 13.29 -2.27 0.04
CA HIS A 108 14.52 -2.67 -0.63
C HIS A 108 14.26 -3.56 -1.86
N GLY A 109 15.28 -3.70 -2.71
CA GLY A 109 15.26 -4.58 -3.89
C GLY A 109 16.14 -5.83 -3.73
N SER A 110 16.76 -6.05 -2.56
CA SER A 110 17.49 -7.28 -2.24
C SER A 110 16.69 -8.12 -1.26
N GLU A 111 16.45 -9.39 -1.59
CA GLU A 111 15.74 -10.32 -0.70
C GLU A 111 16.48 -10.54 0.62
N ALA A 112 17.82 -10.53 0.59
CA ALA A 112 18.64 -10.71 1.78
C ALA A 112 18.45 -9.53 2.76
N VAL A 113 18.40 -8.30 2.25
CA VAL A 113 18.12 -7.10 3.05
C VAL A 113 16.69 -7.12 3.57
N LEU A 114 15.71 -7.45 2.74
CA LEU A 114 14.30 -7.56 3.13
C LEU A 114 14.09 -8.59 4.26
N ARG A 115 14.78 -9.75 4.20
CA ARG A 115 14.77 -10.73 5.30
C ARG A 115 15.31 -10.14 6.60
N ARG A 116 16.43 -9.38 6.56
CA ARG A 116 16.97 -8.70 7.74
C ARG A 116 16.02 -7.62 8.27
N MET A 117 15.30 -6.93 7.39
CA MET A 117 14.24 -5.97 7.73
C MET A 117 12.97 -6.63 8.29
N LYS A 118 12.84 -7.96 8.23
CA LYS A 118 11.60 -8.71 8.48
C LYS A 118 10.43 -8.20 7.62
N ARG A 119 10.71 -8.04 6.33
CA ARG A 119 9.74 -7.65 5.29
C ARG A 119 9.48 -8.84 4.36
N PRO A 120 8.36 -8.83 3.61
CA PRO A 120 8.17 -9.78 2.52
C PRO A 120 9.37 -9.73 1.56
N SER A 121 10.03 -10.87 1.38
CA SER A 121 11.28 -10.95 0.61
C SER A 121 11.14 -11.73 -0.70
N ASN A 122 9.96 -12.24 -1.02
CA ASN A 122 9.71 -12.86 -2.32
C ASN A 122 9.43 -11.78 -3.37
N LEU A 123 10.47 -11.33 -4.06
CA LEU A 123 10.38 -10.28 -5.07
C LEU A 123 9.63 -10.74 -6.32
N ASP A 124 9.64 -12.03 -6.67
CA ASP A 124 8.86 -12.54 -7.81
C ASP A 124 7.35 -12.35 -7.60
N ASN A 125 6.87 -12.50 -6.36
CA ASN A 125 5.47 -12.22 -6.05
C ASN A 125 5.15 -10.73 -6.17
N VAL A 126 6.08 -9.87 -5.77
CA VAL A 126 5.94 -8.41 -5.91
C VAL A 126 5.90 -8.02 -7.39
N LEU A 127 6.80 -8.57 -8.21
CA LEU A 127 6.85 -8.32 -9.65
C LEU A 127 5.53 -8.73 -10.31
N ARG A 128 5.04 -9.93 -10.02
CA ARG A 128 3.73 -10.41 -10.53
C ARG A 128 2.59 -9.49 -10.14
N SER A 129 2.50 -9.07 -8.87
CA SER A 129 1.45 -8.14 -8.44
C SER A 129 1.52 -6.79 -9.17
N ILE A 130 2.72 -6.31 -9.50
CA ILE A 130 2.91 -5.07 -10.28
C ILE A 130 2.49 -5.27 -11.74
N GLU A 131 2.81 -6.43 -12.33
CA GLU A 131 2.36 -6.79 -13.68
C GLU A 131 0.84 -6.91 -13.75
N ASP A 132 0.20 -7.54 -12.77
CA ASP A 132 -1.26 -7.66 -12.66
C ASP A 132 -1.92 -6.28 -12.52
N LEU A 133 -1.35 -5.39 -11.69
CA LEU A 133 -1.82 -4.01 -11.53
C LEU A 133 -1.77 -3.24 -12.86
N ARG A 134 -0.65 -3.32 -13.59
CA ARG A 134 -0.48 -2.64 -14.89
C ARG A 134 -1.35 -3.25 -15.98
N SER A 135 -1.60 -4.55 -15.92
CA SER A 135 -2.49 -5.22 -16.87
C SER A 135 -3.96 -4.83 -16.65
N ALA A 136 -4.38 -4.71 -15.39
CA ALA A 136 -5.74 -4.31 -15.04
C ALA A 136 -5.98 -2.80 -15.18
N MET A 137 -4.96 -1.99 -14.95
CA MET A 137 -5.00 -0.52 -14.99
C MET A 137 -3.75 0.01 -15.69
N PRO A 138 -3.72 0.11 -17.04
CA PRO A 138 -2.52 0.53 -17.79
C PRO A 138 -1.98 1.92 -17.39
N GLU A 139 -2.84 2.80 -16.89
CA GLU A 139 -2.52 4.15 -16.42
C GLU A 139 -2.14 4.23 -14.94
N ILE A 140 -2.00 3.09 -14.25
CA ILE A 140 -1.71 3.09 -12.81
C ILE A 140 -0.39 3.79 -12.49
N VAL A 141 -0.45 4.71 -11.56
CA VAL A 141 0.71 5.38 -10.97
C VAL A 141 1.17 4.58 -9.73
N LEU A 142 2.38 4.05 -9.79
CA LEU A 142 2.98 3.28 -8.72
C LEU A 142 4.00 4.12 -7.95
N ARG A 143 3.76 4.29 -6.66
CA ARG A 143 4.69 4.92 -5.72
C ARG A 143 5.31 3.88 -4.80
N THR A 144 6.59 4.05 -4.49
CA THR A 144 7.29 3.22 -3.50
C THR A 144 8.23 4.05 -2.63
N SER A 145 8.74 3.43 -1.58
CA SER A 145 9.82 3.98 -0.74
C SER A 145 10.88 2.92 -0.49
N PHE A 146 12.15 3.35 -0.54
CA PHE A 146 13.31 2.52 -0.27
C PHE A 146 14.10 3.06 0.92
N ILE A 147 14.85 2.18 1.58
CA ILE A 147 15.81 2.50 2.62
C ILE A 147 17.16 1.94 2.16
N ALA A 148 18.17 2.80 2.05
CA ALA A 148 19.55 2.42 1.74
C ALA A 148 20.45 2.57 2.99
N GLY A 149 21.50 1.78 3.07
CA GLY A 149 22.41 1.76 4.22
C GLY A 149 21.84 1.02 5.44
N PHE A 150 20.97 0.04 5.21
CA PHE A 150 20.46 -0.81 6.30
C PHE A 150 21.61 -1.61 6.93
N PRO A 151 21.65 -1.83 8.28
CA PRO A 151 22.74 -2.54 8.94
C PRO A 151 23.10 -3.87 8.27
N GLY A 152 24.37 -3.98 7.86
CA GLY A 152 24.89 -5.14 7.13
C GLY A 152 24.56 -5.17 5.64
N GLU A 153 24.04 -4.10 5.06
CA GLU A 153 23.89 -3.96 3.61
C GLU A 153 25.28 -3.85 2.96
N THR A 154 25.47 -4.61 1.88
CA THR A 154 26.71 -4.62 1.08
C THR A 154 26.53 -3.83 -0.21
N GLU A 155 27.63 -3.45 -0.86
CA GLU A 155 27.61 -2.80 -2.18
C GLU A 155 26.88 -3.65 -3.23
N ALA A 156 27.02 -4.96 -3.16
CA ALA A 156 26.30 -5.88 -4.07
C ALA A 156 24.78 -5.81 -3.86
N GLU A 157 24.33 -5.81 -2.61
CA GLU A 157 22.90 -5.69 -2.26
C GLU A 157 22.34 -4.31 -2.61
N PHE A 158 23.13 -3.26 -2.47
CA PHE A 158 22.75 -1.92 -2.94
C PHE A 158 22.61 -1.88 -4.46
N LYS A 159 23.50 -2.56 -5.19
CA LYS A 159 23.37 -2.70 -6.64
C LYS A 159 22.10 -3.46 -7.03
N GLU A 160 21.74 -4.53 -6.31
CA GLU A 160 20.46 -5.24 -6.50
C GLU A 160 19.27 -4.28 -6.35
N LEU A 161 19.29 -3.37 -5.35
CA LEU A 161 18.27 -2.35 -5.18
C LEU A 161 18.16 -1.43 -6.40
N LEU A 162 19.28 -0.95 -6.92
CA LEU A 162 19.30 -0.08 -8.09
C LEU A 162 18.76 -0.77 -9.34
N ASP A 163 19.18 -2.02 -9.57
CA ASP A 163 18.76 -2.81 -10.71
C ASP A 163 17.25 -3.14 -10.63
N PHE A 164 16.76 -3.48 -9.44
CA PHE A 164 15.35 -3.70 -9.16
C PHE A 164 14.51 -2.43 -9.42
N ALA A 165 14.94 -1.28 -8.90
CA ALA A 165 14.23 -0.02 -9.09
C ALA A 165 14.14 0.37 -10.59
N ARG A 166 15.22 0.15 -11.36
CA ARG A 166 15.27 0.37 -12.81
C ARG A 166 14.36 -0.58 -13.57
N ALA A 167 14.34 -1.84 -13.18
CA ALA A 167 13.53 -2.87 -13.85
C ALA A 167 12.03 -2.61 -13.70
N ILE A 168 11.58 -2.22 -12.50
CA ILE A 168 10.16 -1.97 -12.24
C ILE A 168 9.66 -0.65 -12.83
N ARG A 169 10.52 0.38 -12.88
CA ARG A 169 10.13 1.70 -13.42
C ARG A 169 8.93 2.30 -12.66
N PHE A 170 9.11 2.52 -11.35
CA PHE A 170 8.11 3.24 -10.56
C PHE A 170 7.93 4.68 -11.07
N ASP A 171 6.71 5.20 -11.03
CA ASP A 171 6.43 6.59 -11.36
C ASP A 171 6.98 7.53 -10.29
N HIS A 172 6.90 7.10 -9.03
CA HIS A 172 7.46 7.82 -7.90
C HIS A 172 8.23 6.88 -6.96
N ALA A 173 9.46 7.21 -6.66
CA ALA A 173 10.27 6.48 -5.68
C ALA A 173 10.97 7.44 -4.71
N GLY A 174 10.70 7.30 -3.42
CA GLY A 174 11.47 7.95 -2.35
C GLY A 174 12.57 7.02 -1.86
N CYS A 175 13.77 7.55 -1.62
CA CYS A 175 14.86 6.80 -1.00
C CYS A 175 15.33 7.54 0.25
N PHE A 176 15.42 6.83 1.37
CA PHE A 176 15.86 7.35 2.66
C PHE A 176 17.11 6.61 3.10
N THR A 177 18.07 7.33 3.66
CA THR A 177 19.19 6.70 4.35
C THR A 177 18.70 6.12 5.68
N TYR A 178 19.19 4.92 6.00
CA TYR A 178 18.86 4.31 7.29
C TYR A 178 19.36 5.20 8.45
N SER A 179 18.49 5.44 9.42
CA SER A 179 18.88 6.02 10.71
C SER A 179 18.32 5.15 11.84
N ARG A 180 19.13 4.92 12.88
CA ARG A 180 18.72 4.18 14.06
C ARG A 180 17.78 5.06 14.89
N GLN A 181 16.59 4.56 15.15
CA GLN A 181 15.60 5.18 16.04
C GLN A 181 15.60 4.53 17.42
#